data_e5c34396b01fe48db43a44b316fea8ec
#
_entry.id   e5c34396b01fe48db43a44b316fea8ec
#
_cell.length_a   1.000
_cell.length_b   1.000
_cell.length_c   1.000
_cell.angle_alpha   90.00
_cell.angle_beta   90.00
_cell.angle_gamma   90.00
#
_symmetry.space_group_name_H-M   'P 1'
#
loop_
_entity.id
_entity.type
_entity.pdbx_description
1 polymer ?
#
loop_
_entity_poly.entity_id
_entity_poly.type
_entity_poly.pdbx_seq_one_letter_code
_entity_poly.pdbx_strand_id
1 'polypeptide(L)'
;MPKTVAYLGPEGTYTDEACYFYAPDEERIPFSSLGLVTSALEEGKVDEAVVPIENSLGGTVIEVVDYLITSEKAHIKGEILLPIDHCLVTRPGVQLSDITVVKSKQEALTQCREFLSTELRFAEQIPTTSTASAVTDLKESDDRTAAIGPRRSAELANLPILIQGIQDRQNNVTRFAVLSSNGDTPDNSDKTSIAFDFDRPDGPGLVFGALSPFADRDINLLKIESRPTGKGMGNYIFILDFEGHIDQPHVKEAIAELTKHTATFKVFGSYPRAQGLAGR
;
A
#
# COMPACT_ATOMS: atom_id res chain seq x y z
N MET A 1 -20.09 -8.25 -17.86
CA MET A 1 -20.18 -6.95 -17.17
C MET A 1 -18.76 -6.51 -16.91
N PRO A 2 -18.43 -5.24 -16.86
CA PRO A 2 -17.13 -4.80 -16.42
C PRO A 2 -16.90 -5.32 -15.00
N LYS A 3 -15.63 -5.62 -14.68
CA LYS A 3 -15.23 -6.03 -13.34
C LYS A 3 -15.34 -4.85 -12.37
N THR A 4 -15.72 -5.12 -11.13
CA THR A 4 -15.77 -4.10 -10.08
C THR A 4 -14.53 -4.16 -9.20
N VAL A 5 -13.85 -3.01 -9.01
CA VAL A 5 -12.61 -2.91 -8.23
C VAL A 5 -12.75 -1.88 -7.12
N ALA A 6 -12.75 -2.33 -5.88
CA ALA A 6 -12.80 -1.46 -4.70
C ALA A 6 -11.43 -0.83 -4.41
N TYR A 7 -11.44 0.39 -3.87
CA TYR A 7 -10.22 1.05 -3.39
C TYR A 7 -10.50 2.03 -2.25
N LEU A 8 -9.45 2.41 -1.50
CA LEU A 8 -9.53 3.44 -0.48
C LEU A 8 -9.62 4.83 -1.15
N GLY A 9 -10.79 5.44 -1.09
CA GLY A 9 -11.07 6.77 -1.62
C GLY A 9 -10.58 7.92 -0.72
N PRO A 10 -10.93 9.14 -1.06
CA PRO A 10 -11.72 9.52 -2.23
C PRO A 10 -10.96 9.37 -3.57
N GLU A 11 -11.63 9.66 -4.68
CA GLU A 11 -11.00 9.80 -6.00
C GLU A 11 -9.88 10.85 -5.95
N GLY A 12 -8.80 10.62 -6.71
CA GLY A 12 -7.61 11.47 -6.71
C GLY A 12 -6.56 11.10 -5.66
N THR A 13 -6.79 10.12 -4.78
CA THR A 13 -5.77 9.61 -3.86
C THR A 13 -4.73 8.77 -4.58
N TYR A 14 -3.58 8.46 -3.94
CA TYR A 14 -2.61 7.51 -4.48
C TYR A 14 -3.19 6.10 -4.63
N THR A 15 -4.16 5.73 -3.81
CA THR A 15 -4.87 4.44 -3.96
C THR A 15 -5.76 4.43 -5.20
N ASP A 16 -6.46 5.56 -5.49
CA ASP A 16 -7.20 5.72 -6.75
C ASP A 16 -6.25 5.66 -7.95
N GLU A 17 -5.10 6.30 -7.87
CA GLU A 17 -4.09 6.28 -8.94
C GLU A 17 -3.58 4.85 -9.18
N ALA A 18 -3.25 4.10 -8.13
CA ALA A 18 -2.85 2.70 -8.25
C ALA A 18 -3.98 1.84 -8.83
N CYS A 19 -5.22 2.06 -8.40
CA CYS A 19 -6.40 1.37 -8.93
C CYS A 19 -6.64 1.70 -10.42
N TYR A 20 -6.43 2.95 -10.84
CA TYR A 20 -6.51 3.36 -12.22
C TYR A 20 -5.46 2.69 -13.11
N PHE A 21 -4.20 2.58 -12.66
CA PHE A 21 -3.16 1.86 -13.39
C PHE A 21 -3.47 0.37 -13.54
N TYR A 22 -4.04 -0.22 -12.49
CA TYR A 22 -4.40 -1.64 -12.53
C TYR A 22 -5.59 -1.92 -13.43
N ALA A 23 -6.65 -1.11 -13.34
CA ALA A 23 -7.94 -1.36 -13.94
C ALA A 23 -8.51 -0.08 -14.60
N PRO A 24 -7.87 0.43 -15.69
CA PRO A 24 -8.25 1.70 -16.30
C PRO A 24 -9.66 1.67 -16.92
N ASP A 25 -10.08 0.52 -17.44
CA ASP A 25 -11.34 0.33 -18.17
C ASP A 25 -12.46 -0.31 -17.31
N GLU A 26 -12.16 -0.62 -16.03
CA GLU A 26 -13.10 -1.30 -15.15
C GLU A 26 -13.85 -0.31 -14.24
N GLU A 27 -14.92 -0.79 -13.61
CA GLU A 27 -15.68 0.01 -12.65
C GLU A 27 -14.92 0.10 -11.30
N ARG A 28 -14.40 1.29 -10.97
CA ARG A 28 -13.65 1.55 -9.75
C ARG A 28 -14.54 2.20 -8.71
N ILE A 29 -14.65 1.57 -7.53
CA ILE A 29 -15.57 1.98 -6.47
C ILE A 29 -14.79 2.46 -5.24
N PRO A 30 -14.86 3.78 -4.91
CA PRO A 30 -14.20 4.32 -3.73
C PRO A 30 -14.95 3.98 -2.44
N PHE A 31 -14.20 3.62 -1.40
CA PHE A 31 -14.71 3.44 -0.04
C PHE A 31 -13.99 4.38 0.93
N SER A 32 -14.65 4.75 2.01
CA SER A 32 -14.12 5.73 2.98
C SER A 32 -13.12 5.16 3.98
N SER A 33 -12.95 3.83 4.06
CA SER A 33 -11.97 3.17 4.92
C SER A 33 -11.50 1.84 4.33
N LEU A 34 -10.31 1.37 4.74
CA LEU A 34 -9.78 0.06 4.35
C LEU A 34 -10.70 -1.08 4.83
N GLY A 35 -11.26 -0.97 6.03
CA GLY A 35 -12.22 -1.95 6.55
C GLY A 35 -13.46 -2.10 5.67
N LEU A 36 -13.97 -1.00 5.07
CA LEU A 36 -15.09 -1.08 4.12
C LEU A 36 -14.68 -1.68 2.79
N VAL A 37 -13.46 -1.40 2.30
CA VAL A 37 -12.91 -2.03 1.09
C VAL A 37 -12.83 -3.54 1.27
N THR A 38 -12.22 -3.99 2.37
CA THR A 38 -12.03 -5.43 2.64
C THR A 38 -13.36 -6.14 2.93
N SER A 39 -14.30 -5.49 3.62
CA SER A 39 -15.65 -6.03 3.83
C SER A 39 -16.42 -6.20 2.51
N ALA A 40 -16.32 -5.22 1.59
CA ALA A 40 -16.98 -5.32 0.29
C ALA A 40 -16.44 -6.50 -0.53
N LEU A 41 -15.12 -6.77 -0.47
CA LEU A 41 -14.51 -7.94 -1.09
C LEU A 41 -14.96 -9.25 -0.44
N GLU A 42 -14.95 -9.33 0.89
CA GLU A 42 -15.34 -10.52 1.66
C GLU A 42 -16.81 -10.92 1.42
N GLU A 43 -17.67 -9.92 1.29
CA GLU A 43 -19.11 -10.09 1.01
C GLU A 43 -19.42 -10.33 -0.47
N GLY A 44 -18.42 -10.29 -1.37
CA GLY A 44 -18.59 -10.46 -2.81
C GLY A 44 -19.37 -9.33 -3.49
N LYS A 45 -19.35 -8.13 -2.90
CA LYS A 45 -19.94 -6.91 -3.49
C LYS A 45 -19.08 -6.30 -4.60
N VAL A 46 -17.81 -6.66 -4.59
CA VAL A 46 -16.80 -6.30 -5.61
C VAL A 46 -15.98 -7.52 -5.97
N ASP A 47 -15.45 -7.54 -7.19
CA ASP A 47 -14.66 -8.67 -7.70
C ASP A 47 -13.22 -8.64 -7.17
N GLU A 48 -12.67 -7.43 -7.01
CA GLU A 48 -11.29 -7.20 -6.59
C GLU A 48 -11.18 -5.94 -5.72
N ALA A 49 -10.04 -5.80 -5.05
CA ALA A 49 -9.72 -4.59 -4.29
C ALA A 49 -8.25 -4.21 -4.46
N VAL A 50 -7.97 -2.91 -4.63
CA VAL A 50 -6.62 -2.35 -4.58
C VAL A 50 -6.43 -1.66 -3.24
N VAL A 51 -5.47 -2.14 -2.45
CA VAL A 51 -5.19 -1.63 -1.10
C VAL A 51 -3.70 -1.41 -0.88
N PRO A 52 -3.29 -0.35 -0.17
CA PRO A 52 -1.88 -0.18 0.20
C PRO A 52 -1.49 -1.27 1.21
N ILE A 53 -0.38 -1.98 0.97
CA ILE A 53 0.12 -3.01 1.88
C ILE A 53 1.42 -2.61 2.56
N GLU A 54 2.22 -1.73 1.91
CA GLU A 54 3.51 -1.29 2.40
C GLU A 54 3.92 0.06 1.80
N ASN A 55 4.55 0.91 2.59
CA ASN A 55 5.17 2.14 2.12
C ASN A 55 6.64 2.15 2.53
N SER A 56 7.54 2.57 1.64
CA SER A 56 8.99 2.53 1.88
C SER A 56 9.48 3.41 3.04
N LEU A 57 8.68 4.39 3.48
CA LEU A 57 8.97 5.27 4.61
C LEU A 57 8.13 4.93 5.85
N GLY A 58 6.85 4.60 5.64
CA GLY A 58 5.87 4.33 6.69
C GLY A 58 5.80 2.87 7.14
N GLY A 59 6.41 1.95 6.39
CA GLY A 59 6.35 0.52 6.67
C GLY A 59 5.03 -0.14 6.27
N THR A 60 4.71 -1.22 6.92
CA THR A 60 3.57 -2.08 6.60
C THR A 60 2.23 -1.46 7.02
N VAL A 61 1.22 -1.57 6.15
CA VAL A 61 -0.16 -1.20 6.47
C VAL A 61 -0.82 -2.33 7.24
N ILE A 62 -0.79 -2.19 8.56
CA ILE A 62 -1.15 -3.23 9.53
C ILE A 62 -2.56 -3.77 9.31
N GLU A 63 -3.54 -2.89 9.08
CA GLU A 63 -4.95 -3.24 8.89
C GLU A 63 -5.17 -4.22 7.74
N VAL A 64 -4.45 -4.03 6.62
CA VAL A 64 -4.56 -4.91 5.44
C VAL A 64 -3.91 -6.27 5.70
N VAL A 65 -2.78 -6.28 6.38
CA VAL A 65 -2.09 -7.54 6.74
C VAL A 65 -2.91 -8.34 7.75
N ASP A 66 -3.52 -7.69 8.75
CA ASP A 66 -4.41 -8.36 9.70
C ASP A 66 -5.63 -8.97 9.02
N TYR A 67 -6.19 -8.26 8.05
CA TYR A 67 -7.26 -8.79 7.23
C TYR A 67 -6.80 -10.04 6.45
N LEU A 68 -5.67 -10.00 5.77
CA LEU A 68 -5.13 -11.14 5.02
C LEU A 68 -4.84 -12.36 5.92
N ILE A 69 -4.41 -12.15 7.17
CA ILE A 69 -4.19 -13.23 8.13
C ILE A 69 -5.51 -13.90 8.51
N THR A 70 -6.58 -13.12 8.70
CA THR A 70 -7.85 -13.61 9.26
C THR A 70 -8.87 -14.02 8.21
N SER A 71 -8.85 -13.45 7.00
CA SER A 71 -9.78 -13.80 5.93
C SER A 71 -9.49 -15.21 5.39
N GLU A 72 -10.53 -15.99 5.19
CA GLU A 72 -10.43 -17.32 4.55
C GLU A 72 -10.48 -17.24 3.02
N LYS A 73 -10.99 -16.14 2.47
CA LYS A 73 -11.23 -15.98 1.04
C LYS A 73 -10.20 -15.10 0.33
N ALA A 74 -9.79 -14.03 0.99
CA ALA A 74 -8.94 -13.03 0.34
C ALA A 74 -7.51 -13.54 0.11
N HIS A 75 -7.01 -13.29 -1.09
CA HIS A 75 -5.62 -13.55 -1.47
C HIS A 75 -5.11 -12.46 -2.40
N ILE A 76 -3.78 -12.31 -2.41
CA ILE A 76 -3.08 -11.39 -3.29
C ILE A 76 -2.93 -12.06 -4.65
N LYS A 77 -3.40 -11.40 -5.71
CA LYS A 77 -3.23 -11.84 -7.10
C LYS A 77 -2.28 -10.96 -7.91
N GLY A 78 -1.85 -9.85 -7.35
CA GLY A 78 -0.92 -8.92 -8.01
C GLY A 78 -0.46 -7.83 -7.08
N GLU A 79 0.55 -7.08 -7.52
CA GLU A 79 1.05 -5.91 -6.81
C GLU A 79 1.34 -4.75 -7.77
N ILE A 80 1.23 -3.52 -7.24
CA ILE A 80 1.55 -2.28 -7.94
C ILE A 80 2.53 -1.50 -7.08
N LEU A 81 3.65 -1.04 -7.66
CA LEU A 81 4.59 -0.13 -7.02
C LEU A 81 4.35 1.29 -7.56
N LEU A 82 3.84 2.18 -6.72
CA LEU A 82 3.54 3.55 -7.10
C LEU A 82 4.49 4.53 -6.40
N PRO A 83 5.23 5.37 -7.15
CA PRO A 83 5.97 6.48 -6.59
C PRO A 83 5.03 7.48 -5.93
N ILE A 84 5.41 7.99 -4.76
CA ILE A 84 4.63 8.98 -4.02
C ILE A 84 5.28 10.35 -4.23
N ASP A 85 4.80 11.05 -5.24
CA ASP A 85 5.28 12.38 -5.61
C ASP A 85 4.27 13.45 -5.16
N HIS A 86 4.70 14.33 -4.25
CA HIS A 86 3.85 15.41 -3.75
C HIS A 86 3.95 16.64 -4.62
N CYS A 87 2.79 17.20 -4.99
CA CYS A 87 2.67 18.44 -5.74
C CYS A 87 2.12 19.57 -4.86
N LEU A 88 2.65 20.78 -5.00
CA LEU A 88 2.02 21.99 -4.50
C LEU A 88 0.98 22.46 -5.52
N VAL A 89 -0.26 22.40 -5.14
CA VAL A 89 -1.43 22.75 -5.97
C VAL A 89 -2.03 24.05 -5.47
N THR A 90 -2.47 24.91 -6.39
CA THR A 90 -3.04 26.22 -6.07
C THR A 90 -4.27 26.49 -6.93
N ARG A 91 -4.94 27.59 -6.68
CA ARG A 91 -5.90 28.16 -7.63
C ARG A 91 -5.17 28.84 -8.80
N PRO A 92 -5.84 29.02 -9.95
CA PRO A 92 -5.22 29.69 -11.11
C PRO A 92 -4.73 31.10 -10.77
N GLY A 93 -3.50 31.43 -11.19
CA GLY A 93 -2.91 32.76 -11.02
C GLY A 93 -2.17 33.00 -9.70
N VAL A 94 -2.30 32.11 -8.72
CA VAL A 94 -1.63 32.23 -7.42
C VAL A 94 -0.13 31.97 -7.58
N GLN A 95 0.70 32.85 -7.01
CA GLN A 95 2.16 32.73 -6.99
C GLN A 95 2.63 32.17 -5.63
N LEU A 96 3.84 31.63 -5.58
CA LEU A 96 4.40 31.09 -4.35
C LEU A 96 4.45 32.12 -3.20
N SER A 97 4.73 33.38 -3.54
CA SER A 97 4.76 34.51 -2.59
C SER A 97 3.44 34.86 -1.96
N ASP A 98 2.32 34.46 -2.58
CA ASP A 98 0.97 34.81 -2.12
C ASP A 98 0.47 33.82 -1.05
N ILE A 99 1.13 32.64 -0.94
CA ILE A 99 0.68 31.54 -0.11
C ILE A 99 0.96 31.82 1.37
N THR A 100 -0.08 31.84 2.18
CA THR A 100 0.00 31.96 3.64
C THR A 100 -0.60 30.76 4.38
N VAL A 101 -1.27 29.84 3.67
CA VAL A 101 -1.86 28.62 4.22
C VAL A 101 -1.52 27.44 3.31
N VAL A 102 -1.10 26.32 3.90
CA VAL A 102 -0.90 25.04 3.20
C VAL A 102 -1.72 23.95 3.86
N LYS A 103 -2.58 23.30 3.10
CA LYS A 103 -3.44 22.21 3.55
C LYS A 103 -2.94 20.86 3.01
N SER A 104 -2.90 19.83 3.83
CA SER A 104 -2.70 18.44 3.41
C SER A 104 -2.92 17.47 4.56
N LYS A 105 -2.86 16.18 4.27
CA LYS A 105 -2.76 15.15 5.30
C LYS A 105 -1.46 15.34 6.11
N GLN A 106 -1.53 15.09 7.42
CA GLN A 106 -0.39 15.33 8.33
C GLN A 106 0.91 14.66 7.86
N GLU A 107 0.81 13.43 7.33
CA GLU A 107 1.98 12.70 6.82
C GLU A 107 2.63 13.41 5.64
N ALA A 108 1.84 13.95 4.70
CA ALA A 108 2.36 14.67 3.54
C ALA A 108 3.00 16.01 3.93
N LEU A 109 2.43 16.73 4.90
CA LEU A 109 3.07 17.93 5.49
C LEU A 109 4.43 17.58 6.09
N THR A 110 4.52 16.47 6.82
CA THR A 110 5.78 16.00 7.43
C THR A 110 6.80 15.57 6.38
N GLN A 111 6.37 14.95 5.27
CA GLN A 111 7.24 14.52 4.17
C GLN A 111 7.74 15.68 3.28
N CYS A 112 7.14 16.85 3.38
CA CYS A 112 7.54 18.07 2.65
C CYS A 112 8.10 19.17 3.59
N ARG A 113 8.59 18.78 4.77
CA ARG A 113 9.00 19.75 5.81
C ARG A 113 10.15 20.65 5.37
N GLU A 114 11.12 20.14 4.64
CA GLU A 114 12.26 20.93 4.16
C GLU A 114 11.78 22.01 3.19
N PHE A 115 10.98 21.65 2.20
CA PHE A 115 10.36 22.58 1.27
C PHE A 115 9.52 23.65 2.00
N LEU A 116 8.64 23.24 2.91
CA LEU A 116 7.79 24.16 3.67
C LEU A 116 8.59 25.13 4.53
N SER A 117 9.67 24.68 5.16
CA SER A 117 10.50 25.51 6.03
C SER A 117 11.39 26.50 5.27
N THR A 118 11.72 26.25 4.01
CA THR A 118 12.54 27.12 3.16
C THR A 118 11.70 28.07 2.34
N GLU A 119 10.76 27.57 1.58
CA GLU A 119 9.99 28.31 0.59
C GLU A 119 8.70 28.94 1.17
N LEU A 120 8.09 28.30 2.16
CA LEU A 120 6.81 28.70 2.75
C LEU A 120 6.87 28.78 4.29
N ARG A 121 7.99 29.23 4.83
CA ARG A 121 8.28 29.25 6.28
C ARG A 121 7.28 29.99 7.16
N PHE A 122 6.50 30.91 6.57
CA PHE A 122 5.48 31.69 7.29
C PHE A 122 4.06 31.20 7.02
N ALA A 123 3.90 30.19 6.16
CA ALA A 123 2.58 29.62 5.89
C ALA A 123 2.09 28.76 7.06
N GLU A 124 0.84 28.94 7.43
CA GLU A 124 0.14 28.07 8.37
C GLU A 124 -0.09 26.70 7.72
N GLN A 125 0.24 25.62 8.44
CA GLN A 125 0.03 24.25 7.99
C GLN A 125 -1.23 23.69 8.64
N ILE A 126 -2.24 23.34 7.82
CA ILE A 126 -3.54 22.85 8.30
C ILE A 126 -3.72 21.38 7.88
N PRO A 127 -3.76 20.43 8.84
CA PRO A 127 -4.05 19.04 8.55
C PRO A 127 -5.46 18.81 8.02
N THR A 128 -5.57 17.91 7.02
CA THR A 128 -6.84 17.45 6.44
C THR A 128 -6.96 15.94 6.51
N THR A 129 -8.12 15.39 6.18
CA THR A 129 -8.40 13.95 6.22
C THR A 129 -7.66 13.16 5.14
N SER A 130 -7.41 13.79 3.97
CA SER A 130 -6.64 13.19 2.89
C SER A 130 -5.93 14.26 2.07
N THR A 131 -4.87 13.88 1.34
CA THR A 131 -4.18 14.74 0.38
C THR A 131 -5.11 15.15 -0.78
N ALA A 132 -6.01 14.26 -1.20
CA ALA A 132 -6.98 14.52 -2.26
C ALA A 132 -8.05 15.53 -1.82
N SER A 133 -8.58 15.40 -0.58
CA SER A 133 -9.55 16.37 -0.06
C SER A 133 -8.95 17.76 0.06
N ALA A 134 -7.68 17.88 0.51
CA ALA A 134 -6.98 19.16 0.57
C ALA A 134 -6.95 19.88 -0.80
N VAL A 135 -6.71 19.13 -1.88
CA VAL A 135 -6.73 19.68 -3.24
C VAL A 135 -8.13 20.07 -3.68
N THR A 136 -9.13 19.22 -3.42
CA THR A 136 -10.52 19.50 -3.79
C THR A 136 -11.06 20.76 -3.10
N ASP A 137 -10.73 20.93 -1.81
CA ASP A 137 -11.16 22.07 -0.98
C ASP A 137 -10.57 23.40 -1.44
N LEU A 138 -9.54 23.41 -2.29
CA LEU A 138 -9.00 24.65 -2.88
C LEU A 138 -10.02 25.40 -3.75
N LYS A 139 -10.99 24.70 -4.33
CA LYS A 139 -12.03 25.34 -5.16
C LYS A 139 -12.85 26.37 -4.37
N GLU A 140 -12.99 26.13 -3.06
CA GLU A 140 -13.75 27.00 -2.15
C GLU A 140 -12.83 27.82 -1.22
N SER A 141 -11.51 27.66 -1.35
CA SER A 141 -10.51 28.38 -0.55
C SER A 141 -10.19 29.75 -1.17
N ASP A 142 -9.56 30.64 -0.39
CA ASP A 142 -9.03 31.90 -0.90
C ASP A 142 -7.73 31.73 -1.73
N ASP A 143 -7.28 32.82 -2.37
CA ASP A 143 -6.09 32.82 -3.21
C ASP A 143 -4.76 32.79 -2.41
N ARG A 144 -4.82 32.67 -1.07
CA ARG A 144 -3.66 32.52 -0.19
C ARG A 144 -3.45 31.08 0.25
N THR A 145 -4.32 30.17 -0.17
CA THR A 145 -4.29 28.77 0.23
C THR A 145 -3.72 27.91 -0.88
N ALA A 146 -2.76 27.05 -0.52
CA ALA A 146 -2.26 25.96 -1.35
C ALA A 146 -2.57 24.61 -0.72
N ALA A 147 -2.52 23.54 -1.51
CA ALA A 147 -2.61 22.17 -1.02
C ALA A 147 -1.41 21.33 -1.47
N ILE A 148 -1.00 20.40 -0.64
CA ILE A 148 -0.07 19.34 -1.03
C ILE A 148 -0.88 18.09 -1.33
N GLY A 149 -0.75 17.56 -2.55
CA GLY A 149 -1.47 16.37 -2.97
C GLY A 149 -0.90 15.70 -4.20
N PRO A 150 -1.47 14.56 -4.63
CA PRO A 150 -1.08 13.88 -5.85
C PRO A 150 -1.36 14.71 -7.09
N ARG A 151 -0.57 14.50 -8.16
CA ARG A 151 -0.84 15.06 -9.49
C ARG A 151 -2.28 14.75 -9.95
N ARG A 152 -2.72 13.51 -9.78
CA ARG A 152 -4.05 13.06 -10.18
C ARG A 152 -5.18 13.88 -9.51
N SER A 153 -5.04 14.24 -8.24
CA SER A 153 -6.02 15.14 -7.58
C SER A 153 -6.13 16.50 -8.28
N ALA A 154 -4.98 17.09 -8.64
CA ALA A 154 -4.95 18.38 -9.32
C ALA A 154 -5.59 18.30 -10.71
N GLU A 155 -5.31 17.25 -11.48
CA GLU A 155 -5.88 17.00 -12.81
C GLU A 155 -7.40 16.83 -12.73
N LEU A 156 -7.91 15.99 -11.83
CA LEU A 156 -9.35 15.78 -11.61
C LEU A 156 -10.07 17.04 -11.12
N ALA A 157 -9.40 17.84 -10.30
CA ALA A 157 -9.93 19.10 -9.82
C ALA A 157 -9.84 20.24 -10.86
N ASN A 158 -9.10 20.04 -11.95
CA ASN A 158 -8.73 21.05 -12.94
C ASN A 158 -8.03 22.26 -12.32
N LEU A 159 -7.08 21.97 -11.40
CA LEU A 159 -6.28 22.97 -10.70
C LEU A 159 -4.82 22.91 -11.14
N PRO A 160 -4.13 24.07 -11.24
CA PRO A 160 -2.73 24.11 -11.63
C PRO A 160 -1.81 23.55 -10.54
N ILE A 161 -0.82 22.80 -10.97
CA ILE A 161 0.30 22.38 -10.14
C ILE A 161 1.37 23.48 -10.22
N LEU A 162 1.65 24.13 -9.10
CA LEU A 162 2.66 25.19 -9.03
C LEU A 162 4.07 24.61 -9.01
N ILE A 163 4.31 23.59 -8.18
CA ILE A 163 5.60 22.90 -8.05
C ILE A 163 5.37 21.40 -7.87
N GLN A 164 6.20 20.58 -8.51
CA GLN A 164 6.16 19.12 -8.41
C GLN A 164 7.37 18.60 -7.62
N GLY A 165 7.21 17.42 -7.00
CA GLY A 165 8.32 16.71 -6.36
C GLY A 165 8.85 17.45 -5.14
N ILE A 166 7.97 18.05 -4.33
CA ILE A 166 8.33 18.86 -3.16
C ILE A 166 8.63 18.03 -1.91
N GLN A 167 8.53 16.70 -1.97
CA GLN A 167 8.86 15.82 -0.85
C GLN A 167 10.36 15.79 -0.56
N ASP A 168 10.70 15.68 0.73
CA ASP A 168 12.09 15.66 1.21
C ASP A 168 12.86 14.43 0.71
N ARG A 169 12.15 13.30 0.46
CA ARG A 169 12.74 12.04 -0.02
C ARG A 169 12.14 11.62 -1.35
N GLN A 170 12.99 11.51 -2.38
CA GLN A 170 12.57 11.18 -3.76
C GLN A 170 12.30 9.70 -4.00
N ASN A 171 12.64 8.82 -3.05
CA ASN A 171 12.49 7.36 -3.17
C ASN A 171 11.29 6.82 -2.36
N ASN A 172 10.28 7.65 -2.14
CA ASN A 172 9.05 7.22 -1.49
C ASN A 172 8.20 6.41 -2.47
N VAL A 173 7.98 5.14 -2.16
CA VAL A 173 7.18 4.22 -2.97
C VAL A 173 6.17 3.53 -2.07
N THR A 174 4.93 3.44 -2.52
CA THR A 174 3.91 2.60 -1.89
C THR A 174 3.69 1.37 -2.75
N ARG A 175 3.73 0.22 -2.11
CA ARG A 175 3.31 -1.06 -2.66
C ARG A 175 1.83 -1.26 -2.34
N PHE A 176 1.05 -1.46 -3.39
CA PHE A 176 -0.36 -1.82 -3.30
C PHE A 176 -0.51 -3.30 -3.64
N ALA A 177 -1.38 -3.99 -2.93
CA ALA A 177 -1.82 -5.33 -3.26
C ALA A 177 -3.14 -5.27 -4.02
N VAL A 178 -3.25 -6.11 -5.05
CA VAL A 178 -4.52 -6.42 -5.70
C VAL A 178 -5.07 -7.68 -5.03
N LEU A 179 -6.18 -7.54 -4.34
CA LEU A 179 -6.85 -8.62 -3.63
C LEU A 179 -8.01 -9.17 -4.46
N SER A 180 -8.22 -10.48 -4.37
CA SER A 180 -9.37 -11.18 -4.95
C SER A 180 -9.87 -12.25 -3.97
N SER A 181 -11.14 -12.65 -4.10
CA SER A 181 -11.73 -13.76 -3.35
C SER A 181 -11.86 -15.05 -4.18
N ASN A 182 -11.47 -15.04 -5.46
CA ASN A 182 -11.74 -16.15 -6.40
C ASN A 182 -10.65 -17.24 -6.45
N GLY A 183 -9.54 -17.10 -5.72
CA GLY A 183 -8.47 -18.11 -5.67
C GLY A 183 -7.61 -18.23 -6.93
N ASP A 184 -7.84 -17.39 -7.93
CA ASP A 184 -7.12 -17.43 -9.20
C ASP A 184 -5.69 -16.95 -9.03
N THR A 185 -4.74 -17.83 -9.33
CA THR A 185 -3.30 -17.52 -9.36
C THR A 185 -2.89 -17.29 -10.79
N PRO A 186 -2.34 -16.12 -11.16
CA PRO A 186 -1.85 -15.89 -12.52
C PRO A 186 -0.73 -16.85 -12.90
N ASP A 187 -0.73 -17.32 -14.14
CA ASP A 187 0.26 -18.31 -14.65
C ASP A 187 1.72 -17.82 -14.59
N ASN A 188 1.94 -16.50 -14.60
CA ASN A 188 3.26 -15.87 -14.54
C ASN A 188 3.67 -15.45 -13.12
N SER A 189 3.11 -16.08 -12.08
CA SER A 189 3.41 -15.75 -10.69
C SER A 189 4.83 -16.19 -10.33
N ASP A 190 5.63 -15.24 -9.88
CA ASP A 190 7.04 -15.41 -9.54
C ASP A 190 7.38 -14.94 -8.11
N LYS A 191 6.36 -14.55 -7.34
CA LYS A 191 6.45 -14.13 -5.95
C LYS A 191 5.33 -14.74 -5.13
N THR A 192 5.66 -15.20 -3.92
CA THR A 192 4.68 -15.71 -2.95
C THR A 192 4.80 -14.96 -1.64
N SER A 193 3.64 -14.65 -1.04
CA SER A 193 3.54 -14.07 0.31
C SER A 193 2.80 -15.03 1.25
N ILE A 194 3.37 -15.24 2.42
CA ILE A 194 2.82 -16.10 3.47
C ILE A 194 2.85 -15.42 4.83
N ALA A 195 2.05 -15.95 5.77
CA ALA A 195 2.19 -15.69 7.20
C ALA A 195 2.26 -17.00 7.97
N PHE A 196 3.05 -17.01 9.06
CA PHE A 196 3.15 -18.15 9.95
C PHE A 196 3.48 -17.73 11.38
N ASP A 197 3.10 -18.55 12.36
CA ASP A 197 3.57 -18.46 13.74
C ASP A 197 4.14 -19.81 14.18
N PHE A 198 4.78 -19.86 15.35
CA PHE A 198 5.38 -21.10 15.86
C PHE A 198 4.41 -21.83 16.80
N ASP A 199 4.49 -23.17 16.78
CA ASP A 199 3.72 -24.09 17.64
C ASP A 199 4.30 -24.23 19.05
N ARG A 200 5.40 -23.53 19.36
CA ARG A 200 6.15 -23.58 20.62
C ARG A 200 6.58 -22.19 21.08
N PRO A 201 6.89 -22.03 22.38
CA PRO A 201 7.39 -20.77 22.92
C PRO A 201 8.63 -20.25 22.20
N ASP A 202 8.77 -18.91 22.17
CA ASP A 202 9.94 -18.25 21.61
C ASP A 202 11.25 -18.77 22.20
N GLY A 203 12.25 -18.92 21.34
CA GLY A 203 13.55 -19.45 21.74
C GLY A 203 14.63 -19.33 20.66
N PRO A 204 15.90 -19.53 21.05
CA PRO A 204 17.01 -19.42 20.11
C PRO A 204 16.87 -20.35 18.90
N GLY A 205 17.12 -19.82 17.70
CA GLY A 205 17.17 -20.58 16.47
C GLY A 205 15.82 -20.83 15.77
N LEU A 206 14.67 -20.41 16.33
CA LEU A 206 13.37 -20.65 15.71
C LEU A 206 13.25 -20.01 14.33
N VAL A 207 13.53 -18.71 14.22
CA VAL A 207 13.48 -17.99 12.94
C VAL A 207 14.51 -18.54 11.96
N PHE A 208 15.71 -18.84 12.43
CA PHE A 208 16.74 -19.47 11.59
C PHE A 208 16.27 -20.82 11.02
N GLY A 209 15.70 -21.68 11.87
CA GLY A 209 15.16 -22.98 11.45
C GLY A 209 13.99 -22.86 10.46
N ALA A 210 13.15 -21.80 10.60
CA ALA A 210 12.07 -21.52 9.67
C ALA A 210 12.55 -21.03 8.30
N LEU A 211 13.67 -20.30 8.25
CA LEU A 211 14.19 -19.70 7.02
C LEU A 211 15.22 -20.58 6.30
N SER A 212 15.91 -21.48 7.01
CA SER A 212 16.93 -22.34 6.40
C SER A 212 16.40 -23.21 5.25
N PRO A 213 15.15 -23.75 5.25
CA PRO A 213 14.64 -24.52 4.12
C PRO A 213 14.56 -23.74 2.80
N PHE A 214 14.39 -22.41 2.87
CA PHE A 214 14.40 -21.53 1.70
C PHE A 214 15.83 -21.34 1.17
N ALA A 215 16.79 -21.05 2.07
CA ALA A 215 18.19 -20.87 1.72
C ALA A 215 18.80 -22.16 1.13
N ASP A 216 18.48 -23.33 1.69
CA ASP A 216 18.96 -24.64 1.24
C ASP A 216 18.46 -25.00 -0.18
N ARG A 217 17.47 -24.26 -0.69
CA ARG A 217 16.85 -24.46 -2.02
C ARG A 217 17.00 -23.27 -2.95
N ASP A 218 17.94 -22.37 -2.64
CA ASP A 218 18.21 -21.14 -3.41
C ASP A 218 16.96 -20.26 -3.64
N ILE A 219 16.02 -20.28 -2.70
CA ILE A 219 14.83 -19.41 -2.73
C ILE A 219 15.17 -18.08 -2.07
N ASN A 220 15.16 -17.01 -2.85
CA ASN A 220 15.44 -15.66 -2.36
C ASN A 220 14.28 -15.10 -1.54
N LEU A 221 14.58 -14.56 -0.35
CA LEU A 221 13.61 -13.87 0.49
C LEU A 221 13.58 -12.38 0.15
N LEU A 222 12.39 -11.85 -0.14
CA LEU A 222 12.16 -10.47 -0.55
C LEU A 222 11.76 -9.57 0.63
N LYS A 223 11.07 -10.14 1.62
CA LYS A 223 10.62 -9.44 2.84
C LYS A 223 10.51 -10.43 3.98
N ILE A 224 10.87 -9.99 5.17
CA ILE A 224 10.51 -10.64 6.43
C ILE A 224 10.10 -9.59 7.44
N GLU A 225 9.00 -9.82 8.11
CA GLU A 225 8.48 -8.96 9.16
C GLU A 225 7.88 -9.82 10.28
N SER A 226 8.06 -9.42 11.53
CA SER A 226 7.40 -10.05 12.67
C SER A 226 6.42 -9.08 13.31
N ARG A 227 5.27 -9.60 13.72
CA ARG A 227 4.21 -8.82 14.38
C ARG A 227 3.70 -9.55 15.64
N PRO A 228 3.40 -8.81 16.73
CA PRO A 228 2.70 -9.39 17.88
C PRO A 228 1.34 -9.97 17.46
N THR A 229 1.01 -11.17 17.91
CA THR A 229 -0.29 -11.81 17.62
C THR A 229 -1.45 -11.25 18.48
N GLY A 230 -1.15 -10.40 19.46
CA GLY A 230 -2.14 -9.96 20.48
C GLY A 230 -2.47 -11.01 21.54
N LYS A 231 -1.95 -12.23 21.46
CA LYS A 231 -2.19 -13.33 22.44
C LYS A 231 -1.26 -13.26 23.66
N GLY A 232 -0.49 -12.18 23.82
CA GLY A 232 0.46 -11.95 24.89
C GLY A 232 1.87 -11.64 24.39
N MET A 233 2.74 -11.13 25.28
CA MET A 233 4.15 -10.84 24.93
C MET A 233 4.89 -12.12 24.56
N GLY A 234 5.72 -12.05 23.52
CA GLY A 234 6.51 -13.20 23.03
C GLY A 234 5.81 -14.06 21.97
N ASN A 235 4.55 -13.77 21.63
CA ASN A 235 3.85 -14.47 20.54
C ASN A 235 3.83 -13.60 19.29
N TYR A 236 4.53 -14.04 18.25
CA TYR A 236 4.68 -13.31 16.98
C TYR A 236 4.14 -14.11 15.82
N ILE A 237 3.52 -13.43 14.86
CA ILE A 237 3.27 -13.92 13.51
C ILE A 237 4.31 -13.30 12.57
N PHE A 238 4.88 -14.13 11.71
CA PHE A 238 5.88 -13.73 10.74
C PHE A 238 5.23 -13.63 9.36
N ILE A 239 5.53 -12.56 8.65
CA ILE A 239 5.14 -12.35 7.26
C ILE A 239 6.38 -12.49 6.42
N LEU A 240 6.31 -13.31 5.38
CA LEU A 240 7.41 -13.62 4.51
C LEU A 240 6.98 -13.48 3.05
N ASP A 241 7.72 -12.69 2.27
CA ASP A 241 7.64 -12.68 0.81
C ASP A 241 8.89 -13.35 0.25
N PHE A 242 8.74 -14.22 -0.74
CA PHE A 242 9.85 -14.91 -1.39
C PHE A 242 9.62 -15.10 -2.88
N GLU A 243 10.68 -15.36 -3.63
CA GLU A 243 10.63 -15.65 -5.05
C GLU A 243 10.17 -17.09 -5.30
N GLY A 244 9.34 -17.25 -6.33
CA GLY A 244 8.78 -18.53 -6.76
C GLY A 244 7.30 -18.67 -6.46
N HIS A 245 6.65 -19.52 -7.27
CA HIS A 245 5.25 -19.90 -7.11
C HIS A 245 5.11 -21.02 -6.09
N ILE A 246 4.06 -20.99 -5.27
CA ILE A 246 3.79 -21.99 -4.22
C ILE A 246 3.74 -23.44 -4.75
N ASP A 247 3.39 -23.63 -6.03
CA ASP A 247 3.29 -24.93 -6.66
C ASP A 247 4.60 -25.49 -7.22
N GLN A 248 5.67 -24.70 -7.25
CA GLN A 248 6.99 -25.17 -7.70
C GLN A 248 7.54 -26.23 -6.73
N PRO A 249 8.14 -27.34 -7.22
CA PRO A 249 8.54 -28.45 -6.36
C PRO A 249 9.45 -28.06 -5.20
N HIS A 250 10.50 -27.24 -5.46
CA HIS A 250 11.43 -26.79 -4.42
C HIS A 250 10.77 -25.85 -3.40
N VAL A 251 9.78 -25.03 -3.83
CA VAL A 251 9.00 -24.18 -2.92
C VAL A 251 8.08 -25.03 -2.04
N LYS A 252 7.38 -26.02 -2.62
CA LYS A 252 6.55 -26.97 -1.85
C LYS A 252 7.36 -27.70 -0.78
N GLU A 253 8.57 -28.12 -1.10
CA GLU A 253 9.45 -28.78 -0.12
C GLU A 253 9.86 -27.81 1.01
N ALA A 254 10.22 -26.57 0.68
CA ALA A 254 10.55 -25.56 1.70
C ALA A 254 9.37 -25.28 2.63
N ILE A 255 8.17 -25.10 2.08
CA ILE A 255 6.94 -24.92 2.84
C ILE A 255 6.62 -26.13 3.71
N ALA A 256 6.78 -27.35 3.18
CA ALA A 256 6.55 -28.57 3.95
C ALA A 256 7.48 -28.71 5.15
N GLU A 257 8.74 -28.25 5.05
CA GLU A 257 9.65 -28.19 6.19
C GLU A 257 9.25 -27.08 7.19
N LEU A 258 8.93 -25.88 6.71
CA LEU A 258 8.48 -24.78 7.53
C LEU A 258 7.25 -25.19 8.37
N THR A 259 6.25 -25.80 7.73
CA THR A 259 4.96 -26.12 8.37
C THR A 259 5.05 -27.22 9.44
N LYS A 260 6.15 -27.96 9.55
CA LYS A 260 6.35 -28.93 10.65
C LYS A 260 6.45 -28.28 12.03
N HIS A 261 6.70 -26.96 12.08
CA HIS A 261 6.99 -26.24 13.32
C HIS A 261 6.09 -25.01 13.50
N THR A 262 5.01 -24.90 12.71
CA THR A 262 4.08 -23.78 12.77
C THR A 262 2.74 -24.19 13.37
N ALA A 263 2.13 -23.33 14.18
CA ALA A 263 0.77 -23.48 14.65
C ALA A 263 -0.24 -22.90 13.64
N THR A 264 0.11 -21.76 13.04
CA THR A 264 -0.65 -21.12 11.97
C THR A 264 0.23 -21.02 10.73
N PHE A 265 -0.34 -21.36 9.59
CA PHE A 265 0.27 -21.14 8.28
C PHE A 265 -0.80 -20.63 7.31
N LYS A 266 -0.55 -19.48 6.70
CA LYS A 266 -1.47 -18.84 5.75
C LYS A 266 -0.72 -18.42 4.50
N VAL A 267 -1.22 -18.83 3.34
CA VAL A 267 -0.77 -18.31 2.05
C VAL A 267 -1.60 -17.08 1.71
N PHE A 268 -0.97 -15.94 1.51
CA PHE A 268 -1.64 -14.74 1.02
C PHE A 268 -1.84 -14.78 -0.49
N GLY A 269 -0.97 -15.48 -1.22
CA GLY A 269 -1.05 -15.68 -2.65
C GLY A 269 0.30 -15.86 -3.30
N SER A 270 0.28 -16.47 -4.52
CA SER A 270 1.37 -16.39 -5.47
C SER A 270 0.92 -15.50 -6.63
N TYR A 271 1.74 -14.53 -7.01
CA TYR A 271 1.36 -13.48 -7.96
C TYR A 271 2.57 -12.94 -8.72
N PRO A 272 2.34 -12.27 -9.88
CA PRO A 272 3.41 -11.62 -10.63
C PRO A 272 4.02 -10.48 -9.81
N ARG A 273 5.35 -10.47 -9.73
CA ARG A 273 6.10 -9.36 -9.15
C ARG A 273 5.98 -8.12 -10.04
N ALA A 274 5.79 -6.96 -9.43
CA ALA A 274 5.81 -5.70 -10.18
C ALA A 274 7.17 -5.49 -10.87
N GLN A 275 7.15 -5.29 -12.20
CA GLN A 275 8.37 -5.16 -13.01
C GLN A 275 8.92 -3.73 -13.07
N GLY A 276 8.36 -2.80 -12.32
CA GLY A 276 8.75 -1.40 -12.30
C GLY A 276 7.74 -0.53 -11.58
N LEU A 277 7.99 0.77 -11.61
CA LEU A 277 7.11 1.74 -10.99
C LEU A 277 5.96 2.09 -11.95
N ALA A 278 4.73 2.03 -11.47
CA ALA A 278 3.56 2.47 -12.22
C ALA A 278 3.68 3.97 -12.56
N GLY A 279 3.32 4.35 -13.79
CA GLY A 279 3.32 5.74 -14.22
C GLY A 279 4.69 6.33 -14.58
N ARG A 280 5.74 5.52 -14.69
CA ARG A 280 7.07 5.93 -15.17
C ARG A 280 7.47 5.18 -16.43
#